data_a2bf9ca75b7d9b47802b6535f0379bce
#
_entry.id   a2bf9ca75b7d9b47802b6535f0379bce
#
_cell.length_a   1.000
_cell.length_b   1.000
_cell.length_c   1.000
_cell.angle_alpha   90.00
_cell.angle_beta   90.00
_cell.angle_gamma   90.00
#
_symmetry.space_group_name_H-M   'P 1'
#
loop_
_entity.id
_entity.type
_entity.pdbx_description
1 polymer ?
#
loop_
_entity_poly.entity_id
_entity_poly.type
_entity_poly.pdbx_seq_one_letter_code
_entity_poly.pdbx_strand_id
1 'polypeptide(L)'
;MLFQEDVFKNFTKNQLTDTTQSSEVLFSLDAETRTEVDDMAVKAEAAGGKLFSKPEEIQEWMYGCGFTDIDGHRWNMLHTDINKMPQPANSNQECILVNTTVNATAKKVWDYFTLPEHILNWNNASDEWHTPHEINDLKVGGKFHLRMEAKDGSSGFDFEGHYTHVKTEEDIAYTLVDSRKVNIHFEKVEEGMKITQSFEAGTDHSFEQQKQGWQAILNNFKKYTENN
;
A
#
# COMPACT_ATOMS: atom_id res chain seq x y z
N MET A 1 -6.61 -25.97 -23.81
CA MET A 1 -6.95 -26.14 -25.23
C MET A 1 -5.75 -25.64 -26.03
N LEU A 2 -5.14 -26.48 -26.86
CA LEU A 2 -4.02 -26.11 -27.72
C LEU A 2 -4.55 -25.83 -29.13
N PHE A 3 -4.08 -24.77 -29.75
CA PHE A 3 -4.42 -24.40 -31.12
C PHE A 3 -3.19 -24.53 -32.03
N GLN A 4 -3.40 -24.93 -33.28
CA GLN A 4 -2.36 -24.77 -34.31
C GLN A 4 -2.18 -23.28 -34.65
N GLU A 5 -0.97 -22.87 -35.04
CA GLU A 5 -0.61 -21.47 -35.26
C GLU A 5 -1.57 -20.71 -36.19
N ASP A 6 -1.96 -21.33 -37.29
CA ASP A 6 -2.88 -20.70 -38.27
C ASP A 6 -4.27 -20.46 -37.64
N VAL A 7 -4.74 -21.38 -36.82
CA VAL A 7 -6.01 -21.25 -36.10
C VAL A 7 -5.91 -20.14 -35.07
N PHE A 8 -4.80 -20.08 -34.32
CA PHE A 8 -4.58 -19.04 -33.31
C PHE A 8 -4.43 -17.64 -33.92
N LYS A 9 -3.68 -17.50 -35.05
CA LYS A 9 -3.62 -16.27 -35.84
C LYS A 9 -5.00 -15.78 -36.29
N ASN A 10 -5.81 -16.71 -36.78
CA ASN A 10 -7.17 -16.37 -37.23
C ASN A 10 -8.06 -15.95 -36.07
N PHE A 11 -7.84 -16.50 -34.88
CA PHE A 11 -8.63 -16.18 -33.67
C PHE A 11 -8.23 -14.83 -33.12
N THR A 12 -6.92 -14.56 -32.99
CA THR A 12 -6.38 -13.34 -32.36
C THR A 12 -6.34 -12.15 -33.31
N LYS A 13 -6.44 -12.41 -34.66
CA LYS A 13 -6.26 -11.39 -35.69
C LYS A 13 -4.91 -10.66 -35.61
N ASN A 14 -3.88 -11.31 -35.07
CA ASN A 14 -2.57 -10.73 -34.87
C ASN A 14 -1.46 -11.67 -35.38
N GLN A 15 -0.24 -11.12 -35.52
CA GLN A 15 0.95 -11.91 -35.81
C GLN A 15 1.35 -12.67 -34.56
N LEU A 16 1.92 -13.87 -34.73
CA LEU A 16 2.49 -14.61 -33.59
C LEU A 16 3.88 -14.08 -33.27
N THR A 17 4.21 -14.09 -31.99
CA THR A 17 5.56 -13.79 -31.51
C THR A 17 6.50 -14.95 -31.87
N ASP A 18 7.68 -14.62 -32.38
CA ASP A 18 8.77 -15.60 -32.51
C ASP A 18 9.39 -15.85 -31.14
N THR A 19 8.95 -16.93 -30.51
CA THR A 19 9.39 -17.33 -29.14
C THR A 19 10.86 -17.71 -29.05
N THR A 20 11.54 -17.88 -30.20
CA THR A 20 13.00 -18.11 -30.23
C THR A 20 13.81 -16.84 -30.01
N GLN A 21 13.23 -15.66 -30.30
CA GLN A 21 13.90 -14.37 -30.26
C GLN A 21 13.32 -13.41 -29.22
N SER A 22 12.07 -13.59 -28.81
CA SER A 22 11.39 -12.72 -27.86
C SER A 22 10.47 -13.52 -26.93
N SER A 23 10.17 -12.95 -25.76
CA SER A 23 9.27 -13.57 -24.80
C SER A 23 8.19 -12.58 -24.41
N GLU A 24 6.92 -12.97 -24.60
CA GLU A 24 5.77 -12.17 -24.14
C GLU A 24 5.33 -12.59 -22.73
N VAL A 25 5.58 -13.85 -22.36
CA VAL A 25 5.14 -14.46 -21.11
C VAL A 25 6.28 -15.27 -20.50
N LEU A 26 6.42 -15.22 -19.22
CA LEU A 26 7.19 -16.16 -18.41
C LEU A 26 6.19 -16.92 -17.51
N PHE A 27 6.09 -18.23 -17.72
CA PHE A 27 5.27 -19.08 -16.88
C PHE A 27 6.04 -19.46 -15.62
N SER A 28 5.37 -19.39 -14.46
CA SER A 28 5.97 -19.75 -13.18
C SER A 28 5.28 -20.98 -12.58
N LEU A 29 6.08 -21.92 -12.12
CA LEU A 29 5.65 -23.11 -11.38
C LEU A 29 6.17 -22.98 -9.95
N ASP A 30 5.34 -23.36 -9.00
CA ASP A 30 5.74 -23.46 -7.60
C ASP A 30 6.27 -24.86 -7.29
N ALA A 31 7.29 -24.94 -6.42
CA ALA A 31 7.90 -26.18 -5.96
C ALA A 31 7.85 -26.26 -4.43
N GLU A 32 7.44 -27.40 -3.90
CA GLU A 32 7.42 -27.62 -2.44
C GLU A 32 8.83 -27.72 -1.86
N THR A 33 9.78 -28.19 -2.66
CA THR A 33 11.17 -28.42 -2.22
C THR A 33 12.19 -27.97 -3.27
N ARG A 34 13.43 -27.68 -2.83
CA ARG A 34 14.56 -27.42 -3.72
C ARG A 34 14.86 -28.60 -4.63
N THR A 35 14.70 -29.85 -4.13
CA THR A 35 14.90 -31.07 -4.91
C THR A 35 13.95 -31.13 -6.10
N GLU A 36 12.72 -30.65 -5.98
CA GLU A 36 11.79 -30.59 -7.11
C GLU A 36 12.25 -29.62 -8.19
N VAL A 37 12.90 -28.49 -7.80
CA VAL A 37 13.51 -27.55 -8.76
C VAL A 37 14.65 -28.24 -9.52
N ASP A 38 15.55 -28.95 -8.80
CA ASP A 38 16.64 -29.68 -9.39
C ASP A 38 16.14 -30.77 -10.35
N ASP A 39 15.16 -31.55 -9.94
CA ASP A 39 14.54 -32.62 -10.72
C ASP A 39 13.85 -32.05 -11.99
N MET A 40 13.21 -30.87 -11.87
CA MET A 40 12.58 -30.21 -13.03
C MET A 40 13.62 -29.78 -14.05
N ALA A 41 14.74 -29.22 -13.63
CA ALA A 41 15.82 -28.85 -14.53
C ALA A 41 16.33 -30.07 -15.35
N VAL A 42 16.54 -31.20 -14.67
CA VAL A 42 16.93 -32.46 -15.36
C VAL A 42 15.84 -32.95 -16.32
N LYS A 43 14.56 -32.91 -15.91
CA LYS A 43 13.43 -33.33 -16.73
C LYS A 43 13.26 -32.44 -17.95
N ALA A 44 13.42 -31.14 -17.80
CA ALA A 44 13.32 -30.20 -18.90
C ALA A 44 14.36 -30.47 -20.00
N GLU A 45 15.62 -30.66 -19.62
CA GLU A 45 16.69 -31.01 -20.58
C GLU A 45 16.45 -32.38 -21.23
N ALA A 46 16.06 -33.39 -20.45
CA ALA A 46 15.74 -34.71 -20.97
C ALA A 46 14.57 -34.73 -21.96
N ALA A 47 13.63 -33.80 -21.82
CA ALA A 47 12.50 -33.59 -22.73
C ALA A 47 12.84 -32.74 -23.96
N GLY A 48 14.07 -32.28 -24.13
CA GLY A 48 14.53 -31.47 -25.27
C GLY A 48 14.44 -29.96 -25.05
N GLY A 49 14.05 -29.50 -23.87
CA GLY A 49 14.11 -28.10 -23.46
C GLY A 49 15.55 -27.64 -23.20
N LYS A 50 15.73 -26.35 -22.93
CA LYS A 50 17.05 -25.78 -22.66
C LYS A 50 16.99 -24.92 -21.40
N LEU A 51 17.95 -25.13 -20.48
CA LEU A 51 18.08 -24.25 -19.33
C LEU A 51 18.67 -22.89 -19.75
N PHE A 52 18.01 -21.79 -19.39
CA PHE A 52 18.59 -20.46 -19.45
C PHE A 52 19.05 -19.97 -18.07
N SER A 53 18.57 -20.59 -16.97
CA SER A 53 19.10 -20.45 -15.61
C SER A 53 19.14 -21.82 -14.94
N LYS A 54 20.31 -22.21 -14.43
CA LYS A 54 20.46 -23.46 -13.68
C LYS A 54 19.82 -23.31 -12.30
N PRO A 55 19.48 -24.44 -11.62
CA PRO A 55 19.07 -24.39 -10.23
C PRO A 55 20.08 -23.62 -9.37
N GLU A 56 19.64 -22.53 -8.77
CA GLU A 56 20.49 -21.67 -7.94
C GLU A 56 19.67 -20.86 -6.92
N GLU A 57 20.36 -20.34 -5.91
CA GLU A 57 19.79 -19.38 -4.98
C GLU A 57 19.62 -18.04 -5.69
N ILE A 58 18.39 -17.62 -5.94
CA ILE A 58 18.07 -16.32 -6.57
C ILE A 58 18.10 -15.23 -5.52
N GLN A 59 17.56 -15.55 -4.34
CA GLN A 59 17.59 -14.73 -3.12
C GLN A 59 17.63 -15.68 -1.91
N GLU A 60 18.01 -15.20 -0.73
CA GLU A 60 18.12 -16.02 0.50
C GLU A 60 16.86 -16.87 0.81
N TRP A 61 15.71 -16.45 0.29
CA TRP A 61 14.41 -17.08 0.47
C TRP A 61 13.85 -17.73 -0.79
N MET A 62 14.56 -17.66 -1.93
CA MET A 62 14.07 -18.15 -3.22
C MET A 62 15.13 -18.95 -3.94
N TYR A 63 14.84 -20.20 -4.24
CA TYR A 63 15.66 -21.12 -5.05
C TYR A 63 14.91 -21.48 -6.31
N GLY A 64 15.54 -21.43 -7.48
CA GLY A 64 14.82 -21.66 -8.72
C GLY A 64 15.70 -22.00 -9.91
N CYS A 65 15.05 -22.45 -10.99
CA CYS A 65 15.64 -22.64 -12.29
C CYS A 65 14.75 -22.04 -13.39
N GLY A 66 15.34 -21.81 -14.56
CA GLY A 66 14.61 -21.34 -15.74
C GLY A 66 14.92 -22.17 -16.97
N PHE A 67 13.90 -22.53 -17.73
CA PHE A 67 14.04 -23.32 -18.94
C PHE A 67 13.08 -22.87 -20.05
N THR A 68 13.45 -23.19 -21.29
CA THR A 68 12.55 -23.13 -22.44
C THR A 68 12.07 -24.54 -22.78
N ASP A 69 10.79 -24.67 -23.11
CA ASP A 69 10.26 -25.90 -23.66
C ASP A 69 10.64 -26.07 -25.17
N ILE A 70 10.17 -27.15 -25.78
CA ILE A 70 10.45 -27.46 -27.20
C ILE A 70 9.82 -26.45 -28.16
N ASP A 71 8.79 -25.72 -27.73
CA ASP A 71 8.09 -24.71 -28.51
C ASP A 71 8.66 -23.30 -28.27
N GLY A 72 9.70 -23.16 -27.41
CA GLY A 72 10.41 -21.93 -27.11
C GLY A 72 9.76 -21.07 -26.04
N HIS A 73 8.71 -21.54 -25.37
CA HIS A 73 8.11 -20.81 -24.26
C HIS A 73 9.01 -20.86 -23.03
N ARG A 74 9.05 -19.76 -22.28
CA ARG A 74 9.88 -19.62 -21.07
C ARG A 74 9.12 -19.97 -19.83
N TRP A 75 9.77 -20.78 -19.00
CA TRP A 75 9.27 -21.28 -17.73
C TRP A 75 10.31 -21.02 -16.65
N ASN A 76 9.85 -20.73 -15.44
CA ASN A 76 10.65 -20.88 -14.24
C ASN A 76 9.95 -21.82 -13.26
N MET A 77 10.75 -22.49 -12.43
CA MET A 77 10.27 -23.23 -11.27
C MET A 77 10.96 -22.69 -10.03
N LEU A 78 10.18 -22.33 -9.03
CA LEU A 78 10.63 -21.60 -7.85
C LEU A 78 10.21 -22.32 -6.58
N HIS A 79 11.15 -22.55 -5.70
CA HIS A 79 10.89 -22.93 -4.31
C HIS A 79 11.07 -21.69 -3.43
N THR A 80 10.02 -21.34 -2.69
CA THR A 80 9.99 -20.17 -1.82
C THR A 80 9.97 -20.60 -0.35
N ASP A 81 11.02 -20.28 0.40
CA ASP A 81 11.03 -20.44 1.86
C ASP A 81 10.34 -19.21 2.49
N ILE A 82 9.04 -19.34 2.77
CA ILE A 82 8.23 -18.27 3.35
C ILE A 82 8.75 -17.76 4.70
N ASN A 83 9.50 -18.61 5.46
CA ASN A 83 10.05 -18.21 6.75
C ASN A 83 11.28 -17.31 6.61
N LYS A 84 11.95 -17.37 5.46
CA LYS A 84 13.09 -16.51 5.11
C LYS A 84 12.73 -15.37 4.18
N MET A 85 11.52 -15.39 3.61
CA MET A 85 11.06 -14.31 2.75
C MET A 85 11.11 -12.99 3.54
N PRO A 86 11.78 -11.94 3.00
CA PRO A 86 11.69 -10.63 3.62
C PRO A 86 10.20 -10.31 3.74
N GLN A 87 9.72 -10.30 4.97
CA GLN A 87 8.37 -9.81 5.20
C GLN A 87 8.33 -8.39 4.66
N PRO A 88 7.30 -8.00 3.91
CA PRO A 88 7.14 -6.59 3.56
C PRO A 88 7.33 -5.82 4.85
N ALA A 89 8.25 -4.87 4.83
CA ALA A 89 8.57 -4.07 6.00
C ALA A 89 7.23 -3.73 6.66
N ASN A 90 7.03 -4.29 7.88
CA ASN A 90 5.85 -4.08 8.71
C ASN A 90 4.51 -4.79 8.37
N SER A 91 4.49 -6.09 8.09
CA SER A 91 3.25 -6.86 8.30
C SER A 91 2.90 -7.07 9.79
N ASN A 92 3.78 -6.66 10.72
CA ASN A 92 3.57 -6.63 12.17
C ASN A 92 3.61 -5.22 12.77
N GLN A 93 3.51 -4.17 11.95
CA GLN A 93 3.21 -2.86 12.52
C GLN A 93 1.76 -2.91 12.99
N GLU A 94 1.58 -2.91 14.32
CA GLU A 94 0.25 -2.86 14.90
C GLU A 94 -0.48 -1.65 14.33
N CYS A 95 -1.59 -1.92 13.65
CA CYS A 95 -2.39 -0.87 13.03
C CYS A 95 -3.32 -0.29 14.12
N ILE A 96 -3.17 0.97 14.38
CA ILE A 96 -4.03 1.70 15.31
C ILE A 96 -5.27 2.17 14.54
N LEU A 97 -6.43 1.96 15.15
CA LEU A 97 -7.71 2.37 14.60
C LEU A 97 -8.42 3.34 15.55
N VAL A 98 -8.82 4.49 15.02
CA VAL A 98 -9.65 5.49 15.69
C VAL A 98 -10.83 5.87 14.81
N ASN A 99 -11.94 6.26 15.42
CA ASN A 99 -13.12 6.66 14.65
C ASN A 99 -13.99 7.67 15.41
N THR A 100 -14.84 8.37 14.66
CA THR A 100 -15.90 9.24 15.21
C THR A 100 -17.04 9.34 14.22
N THR A 101 -18.24 9.64 14.71
CA THR A 101 -19.39 10.00 13.86
C THR A 101 -19.69 11.48 14.05
N VAL A 102 -19.76 12.22 12.96
CA VAL A 102 -19.99 13.66 12.89
C VAL A 102 -21.38 13.90 12.34
N ASN A 103 -22.24 14.60 13.08
CA ASN A 103 -23.58 14.97 12.64
C ASN A 103 -23.53 16.17 11.69
N ALA A 104 -23.10 15.90 10.45
CA ALA A 104 -23.03 16.90 9.38
C ALA A 104 -23.10 16.22 8.00
N THR A 105 -23.33 17.02 6.95
CA THR A 105 -23.36 16.51 5.57
C THR A 105 -21.96 16.07 5.10
N ALA A 106 -21.92 15.12 4.14
CA ALA A 106 -20.66 14.62 3.58
C ALA A 106 -19.77 15.77 3.07
N LYS A 107 -20.35 16.71 2.31
CA LYS A 107 -19.62 17.87 1.80
C LYS A 107 -19.01 18.72 2.92
N LYS A 108 -19.76 19.02 3.98
CA LYS A 108 -19.26 19.83 5.10
C LYS A 108 -18.13 19.09 5.84
N VAL A 109 -18.31 17.80 6.11
CA VAL A 109 -17.27 16.98 6.75
C VAL A 109 -16.01 16.94 5.90
N TRP A 110 -16.14 16.74 4.59
CA TRP A 110 -15.02 16.73 3.66
C TRP A 110 -14.29 18.08 3.61
N ASP A 111 -15.01 19.17 3.37
CA ASP A 111 -14.42 20.50 3.28
C ASP A 111 -13.70 20.88 4.58
N TYR A 112 -14.32 20.63 5.73
CA TYR A 112 -13.73 20.94 7.04
C TYR A 112 -12.55 20.04 7.40
N PHE A 113 -12.50 18.83 6.86
CA PHE A 113 -11.39 17.92 7.08
C PHE A 113 -10.19 18.24 6.19
N THR A 114 -10.41 18.84 5.02
CA THR A 114 -9.39 18.94 3.97
C THR A 114 -8.94 20.36 3.63
N LEU A 115 -9.78 21.39 3.92
CA LEU A 115 -9.42 22.77 3.60
C LEU A 115 -8.53 23.38 4.70
N PRO A 116 -7.42 24.06 4.31
CA PRO A 116 -6.46 24.67 5.22
C PRO A 116 -7.10 25.54 6.31
N GLU A 117 -8.00 26.42 5.95
CA GLU A 117 -8.66 27.35 6.86
C GLU A 117 -9.45 26.65 7.98
N HIS A 118 -9.87 25.40 7.77
CA HIS A 118 -10.54 24.60 8.79
C HIS A 118 -9.56 23.80 9.62
N ILE A 119 -8.56 23.14 8.99
CA ILE A 119 -7.57 22.28 9.66
C ILE A 119 -6.86 23.00 10.80
N LEU A 120 -6.48 24.26 10.61
CA LEU A 120 -5.84 25.10 11.63
C LEU A 120 -6.64 25.22 12.94
N ASN A 121 -7.93 24.98 12.91
CA ASN A 121 -8.82 25.18 14.06
C ASN A 121 -9.10 23.92 14.87
N TRP A 122 -8.87 22.73 14.32
CA TRP A 122 -9.19 21.48 15.02
C TRP A 122 -8.01 20.51 15.15
N ASN A 123 -6.94 20.68 14.36
CA ASN A 123 -5.84 19.73 14.31
C ASN A 123 -4.89 19.87 15.51
N ASN A 124 -5.38 19.55 16.68
CA ASN A 124 -4.65 19.55 17.94
C ASN A 124 -5.22 18.51 18.89
N ALA A 125 -4.35 17.87 19.68
CA ALA A 125 -4.75 16.82 20.65
C ALA A 125 -5.28 17.40 21.97
N SER A 126 -4.89 18.62 22.32
CA SER A 126 -5.35 19.35 23.53
C SER A 126 -5.35 20.86 23.30
N ASP A 127 -5.98 21.60 24.21
CA ASP A 127 -6.05 23.07 24.16
C ASP A 127 -4.69 23.76 24.31
N GLU A 128 -3.67 23.03 24.78
CA GLU A 128 -2.29 23.52 24.93
C GLU A 128 -1.50 23.48 23.63
N TRP A 129 -2.00 22.78 22.63
CA TRP A 129 -1.38 22.62 21.32
C TRP A 129 -2.17 23.37 20.24
N HIS A 130 -1.50 23.72 19.15
CA HIS A 130 -2.11 24.27 17.96
C HIS A 130 -1.34 23.90 16.69
N THR A 131 -1.96 24.13 15.55
CA THR A 131 -1.34 24.01 14.22
C THR A 131 -1.30 25.40 13.59
N PRO A 132 -0.19 26.18 13.76
CA PRO A 132 -0.13 27.56 13.29
C PRO A 132 0.11 27.68 11.78
N HIS A 133 0.61 26.63 11.15
CA HIS A 133 0.94 26.64 9.73
C HIS A 133 0.60 25.31 9.07
N GLU A 134 0.05 25.41 7.85
CA GLU A 134 -0.35 24.27 7.03
C GLU A 134 -0.10 24.54 5.55
N ILE A 135 0.33 23.50 4.84
CA ILE A 135 0.33 23.41 3.38
C ILE A 135 -0.36 22.10 3.02
N ASN A 136 -1.35 22.15 2.15
CA ASN A 136 -2.12 20.98 1.76
C ASN A 136 -2.42 20.97 0.24
N ASP A 137 -1.74 20.11 -0.50
CA ASP A 137 -2.00 19.84 -1.92
C ASP A 137 -2.76 18.51 -2.06
N LEU A 138 -4.07 18.53 -1.80
CA LEU A 138 -4.95 17.36 -1.72
C LEU A 138 -5.18 16.73 -3.10
N LYS A 139 -4.20 15.98 -3.58
CA LYS A 139 -4.26 15.16 -4.79
C LYS A 139 -3.26 14.01 -4.71
N VAL A 140 -3.46 12.95 -5.47
CA VAL A 140 -2.48 11.84 -5.53
C VAL A 140 -1.12 12.40 -5.95
N GLY A 141 -0.08 12.09 -5.16
CA GLY A 141 1.28 12.62 -5.29
C GLY A 141 1.48 14.03 -4.70
N GLY A 142 0.42 14.73 -4.31
CA GLY A 142 0.51 16.01 -3.61
C GLY A 142 1.05 15.84 -2.20
N LYS A 143 1.63 16.91 -1.66
CA LYS A 143 2.24 16.92 -0.32
C LYS A 143 1.42 17.72 0.66
N PHE A 144 1.52 17.33 1.93
CA PHE A 144 1.04 18.13 3.03
C PHE A 144 2.14 18.34 4.07
N HIS A 145 2.07 19.47 4.76
CA HIS A 145 2.95 19.83 5.86
C HIS A 145 2.13 20.59 6.91
N LEU A 146 2.12 20.06 8.12
CA LEU A 146 1.42 20.64 9.27
C LEU A 146 2.46 20.90 10.37
N ARG A 147 2.61 22.16 10.78
CA ARG A 147 3.40 22.46 11.98
C ARG A 147 2.51 22.31 13.21
N MET A 148 2.84 21.36 14.08
CA MET A 148 2.15 21.16 15.34
C MET A 148 3.06 21.59 16.48
N GLU A 149 2.59 22.50 17.35
CA GLU A 149 3.41 23.00 18.45
C GLU A 149 2.60 23.36 19.71
N ALA A 150 3.27 23.32 20.84
CA ALA A 150 2.72 23.80 22.08
C ALA A 150 2.61 25.33 22.07
N LYS A 151 1.51 25.89 22.54
CA LYS A 151 1.24 27.35 22.56
C LYS A 151 2.26 28.15 23.37
N ASP A 152 2.93 27.51 24.32
CA ASP A 152 4.01 28.13 25.10
C ASP A 152 5.39 28.05 24.42
N GLY A 153 5.47 27.44 23.24
CA GLY A 153 6.70 27.25 22.48
C GLY A 153 7.67 26.20 23.02
N SER A 154 7.29 25.44 24.02
CA SER A 154 8.17 24.44 24.69
C SER A 154 8.50 23.23 23.81
N SER A 155 7.62 22.89 22.87
CA SER A 155 7.77 21.72 22.00
C SER A 155 7.02 21.91 20.68
N GLY A 156 7.45 21.19 19.65
CA GLY A 156 6.78 21.17 18.36
C GLY A 156 7.42 20.19 17.38
N PHE A 157 6.65 19.76 16.41
CA PHE A 157 7.11 18.86 15.35
C PHE A 157 6.37 19.15 14.05
N ASP A 158 6.96 18.69 12.95
CA ASP A 158 6.38 18.77 11.64
C ASP A 158 5.73 17.43 11.28
N PHE A 159 4.46 17.47 10.89
CA PHE A 159 3.71 16.31 10.43
C PHE A 159 3.57 16.41 8.92
N GLU A 160 4.31 15.59 8.21
CA GLU A 160 4.49 15.68 6.76
C GLU A 160 4.26 14.36 6.05
N GLY A 161 3.81 14.45 4.80
CA GLY A 161 3.63 13.28 3.96
C GLY A 161 3.21 13.62 2.53
N HIS A 162 2.86 12.58 1.81
CA HIS A 162 2.31 12.69 0.46
C HIS A 162 1.11 11.77 0.29
N TYR A 163 0.12 12.24 -0.45
CA TYR A 163 -1.10 11.49 -0.72
C TYR A 163 -0.85 10.37 -1.73
N THR A 164 -1.28 9.17 -1.40
CA THR A 164 -1.22 8.00 -2.28
C THR A 164 -2.58 7.66 -2.89
N HIS A 165 -3.66 8.08 -2.25
CA HIS A 165 -5.02 7.92 -2.74
C HIS A 165 -5.90 9.08 -2.25
N VAL A 166 -6.76 9.61 -3.13
CA VAL A 166 -7.76 10.62 -2.80
C VAL A 166 -9.03 10.33 -3.61
N LYS A 167 -10.12 10.05 -2.92
CA LYS A 167 -11.45 9.90 -3.47
C LYS A 167 -12.39 10.80 -2.69
N THR A 168 -12.87 11.86 -3.32
CA THR A 168 -13.66 12.91 -2.68
C THR A 168 -14.85 12.34 -1.90
N GLU A 169 -14.99 12.78 -0.64
CA GLU A 169 -16.03 12.37 0.32
C GLU A 169 -16.03 10.89 0.71
N GLU A 170 -15.03 10.09 0.27
CA GLU A 170 -14.97 8.66 0.55
C GLU A 170 -13.66 8.23 1.21
N ASP A 171 -12.49 8.48 0.56
CA ASP A 171 -11.23 7.92 1.01
C ASP A 171 -10.05 8.88 0.82
N ILE A 172 -9.17 8.91 1.81
CA ILE A 172 -7.84 9.52 1.72
C ILE A 172 -6.82 8.49 2.21
N ALA A 173 -5.73 8.30 1.46
CA ALA A 173 -4.57 7.59 1.97
C ALA A 173 -3.30 8.40 1.71
N TYR A 174 -2.37 8.34 2.65
CA TYR A 174 -1.08 9.01 2.54
C TYR A 174 0.03 8.21 3.24
N THR A 175 1.26 8.50 2.83
CA THR A 175 2.46 7.99 3.45
C THR A 175 3.21 9.15 4.11
N LEU A 176 3.57 8.98 5.38
CA LEU A 176 4.37 9.94 6.14
C LEU A 176 5.83 9.88 5.71
N VAL A 177 6.63 10.88 6.08
CA VAL A 177 8.08 10.92 5.77
C VAL A 177 8.86 9.77 6.39
N ASP A 178 8.38 9.19 7.49
CA ASP A 178 8.94 8.00 8.13
C ASP A 178 8.43 6.66 7.53
N SER A 179 7.76 6.72 6.39
CA SER A 179 7.20 5.61 5.62
C SER A 179 5.94 4.95 6.21
N ARG A 180 5.42 5.40 7.36
CA ARG A 180 4.16 4.91 7.91
C ARG A 180 2.98 5.29 7.01
N LYS A 181 2.05 4.37 6.88
CA LYS A 181 0.84 4.54 6.06
C LYS A 181 -0.34 4.91 6.93
N VAL A 182 -1.16 5.79 6.41
CA VAL A 182 -2.41 6.23 7.02
C VAL A 182 -3.52 6.13 6.00
N ASN A 183 -4.67 5.58 6.42
CA ASN A 183 -5.88 5.52 5.62
C ASN A 183 -7.02 6.14 6.40
N ILE A 184 -7.84 6.93 5.72
CA ILE A 184 -9.01 7.60 6.27
C ILE A 184 -10.18 7.26 5.38
N HIS A 185 -11.21 6.67 5.98
CA HIS A 185 -12.45 6.30 5.31
C HIS A 185 -13.62 7.12 5.85
N PHE A 186 -14.43 7.67 4.94
CA PHE A 186 -15.62 8.44 5.22
C PHE A 186 -16.84 7.64 4.77
N GLU A 187 -17.69 7.28 5.71
CA GLU A 187 -18.88 6.47 5.49
C GLU A 187 -20.13 7.24 5.89
N LYS A 188 -21.12 7.31 4.98
CA LYS A 188 -22.41 7.89 5.31
C LYS A 188 -23.22 6.94 6.19
N VAL A 189 -23.62 7.40 7.37
CA VAL A 189 -24.44 6.67 8.34
C VAL A 189 -25.74 7.45 8.64
N GLU A 190 -26.63 6.85 9.42
CA GLU A 190 -27.92 7.48 9.75
C GLU A 190 -27.74 8.83 10.49
N GLU A 191 -26.76 8.91 11.40
CA GLU A 191 -26.49 10.10 12.21
C GLU A 191 -25.53 11.10 11.52
N GLY A 192 -25.16 10.91 10.25
CA GLY A 192 -24.26 11.82 9.52
C GLY A 192 -23.13 11.11 8.80
N MET A 193 -21.88 11.43 9.11
CA MET A 193 -20.68 10.83 8.51
C MET A 193 -19.80 10.18 9.58
N LYS A 194 -19.52 8.90 9.41
CA LYS A 194 -18.53 8.19 10.20
C LYS A 194 -17.17 8.31 9.54
N ILE A 195 -16.18 8.73 10.31
CA ILE A 195 -14.78 8.79 9.89
C ILE A 195 -14.01 7.71 10.63
N THR A 196 -13.30 6.88 9.90
CA THR A 196 -12.41 5.84 10.44
C THR A 196 -10.99 6.10 9.94
N GLN A 197 -10.06 6.30 10.87
CA GLN A 197 -8.64 6.43 10.54
C GLN A 197 -7.91 5.16 10.99
N SER A 198 -7.10 4.58 10.11
CA SER A 198 -6.19 3.50 10.43
C SER A 198 -4.77 3.92 10.07
N PHE A 199 -3.82 3.69 10.98
CA PHE A 199 -2.44 4.09 10.79
C PHE A 199 -1.46 3.12 11.45
N GLU A 200 -0.28 3.01 10.87
CA GLU A 200 0.80 2.19 11.39
C GLU A 200 1.41 2.87 12.61
N ALA A 201 1.63 2.10 13.69
CA ALA A 201 2.21 2.63 14.93
C ALA A 201 3.67 3.07 14.71
N GLY A 202 4.03 4.23 15.23
CA GLY A 202 5.42 4.69 15.30
C GLY A 202 6.15 4.08 16.51
N THR A 203 7.43 4.40 16.64
CA THR A 203 8.31 3.86 17.68
C THR A 203 8.49 4.80 18.89
N ASP A 204 8.16 6.09 18.75
CA ASP A 204 8.49 7.11 19.75
C ASP A 204 7.56 7.13 20.97
N HIS A 205 6.36 6.57 20.83
CA HIS A 205 5.34 6.52 21.87
C HIS A 205 4.69 5.15 21.93
N SER A 206 4.10 4.81 23.08
CA SER A 206 3.35 3.57 23.22
C SER A 206 2.12 3.56 22.27
N PHE A 207 1.68 2.36 21.90
CA PHE A 207 0.48 2.15 21.09
C PHE A 207 -0.73 2.92 21.66
N GLU A 208 -0.94 2.83 22.95
CA GLU A 208 -2.06 3.48 23.62
C GLU A 208 -1.94 5.01 23.61
N GLN A 209 -0.75 5.57 23.80
CA GLN A 209 -0.52 7.02 23.72
C GLN A 209 -0.78 7.56 22.31
N GLN A 210 -0.31 6.85 21.29
CA GLN A 210 -0.58 7.22 19.89
C GLN A 210 -2.07 7.19 19.60
N LYS A 211 -2.77 6.11 20.00
CA LYS A 211 -4.22 5.98 19.83
C LYS A 211 -4.98 7.10 20.51
N GLN A 212 -4.63 7.44 21.74
CA GLN A 212 -5.26 8.53 22.49
C GLN A 212 -5.07 9.89 21.81
N GLY A 213 -3.85 10.18 21.35
CA GLY A 213 -3.54 11.44 20.64
C GLY A 213 -4.34 11.60 19.34
N TRP A 214 -4.35 10.57 18.50
CA TRP A 214 -5.11 10.59 17.25
C TRP A 214 -6.63 10.67 17.47
N GLN A 215 -7.13 9.94 18.48
CA GLN A 215 -8.55 10.00 18.85
C GLN A 215 -8.94 11.39 19.37
N ALA A 216 -8.07 12.05 20.15
CA ALA A 216 -8.31 13.39 20.66
C ALA A 216 -8.42 14.41 19.52
N ILE A 217 -7.52 14.37 18.54
CA ILE A 217 -7.57 15.21 17.33
C ILE A 217 -8.90 14.97 16.58
N LEU A 218 -9.28 13.72 16.37
CA LEU A 218 -10.50 13.36 15.67
C LEU A 218 -11.77 13.82 16.43
N ASN A 219 -11.73 13.78 17.76
CA ASN A 219 -12.80 14.31 18.59
C ASN A 219 -12.90 15.86 18.50
N ASN A 220 -11.77 16.56 18.41
CA ASN A 220 -11.75 18.01 18.17
C ASN A 220 -12.32 18.35 16.79
N PHE A 221 -11.98 17.58 15.77
CA PHE A 221 -12.59 17.71 14.45
C PHE A 221 -14.12 17.61 14.52
N LYS A 222 -14.64 16.57 15.17
CA LYS A 222 -16.09 16.42 15.39
C LYS A 222 -16.68 17.66 16.04
N LYS A 223 -16.12 18.08 17.21
CA LYS A 223 -16.59 19.24 17.96
C LYS A 223 -16.59 20.51 17.12
N TYR A 224 -15.51 20.75 16.36
CA TYR A 224 -15.40 21.89 15.46
C TYR A 224 -16.46 21.87 14.36
N THR A 225 -16.62 20.74 13.68
CA THR A 225 -17.52 20.60 12.54
C THR A 225 -19.00 20.71 12.95
N GLU A 226 -19.36 20.17 14.10
CA GLU A 226 -20.76 20.23 14.58
C GLU A 226 -21.16 21.62 15.12
N ASN A 227 -20.20 22.46 15.54
CA ASN A 227 -20.48 23.77 16.11
C ASN A 227 -20.33 24.94 15.14
N ASN A 228 -19.83 24.73 13.93
CA ASN A 228 -19.64 25.73 12.89
C ASN A 228 -20.45 25.40 11.65
#